data_75e96741583ab829ff2ada54c4f17a2c
#
_entry.id   75e96741583ab829ff2ada54c4f17a2c
#
_cell.length_a   1.000
_cell.length_b   1.000
_cell.length_c   1.000
_cell.angle_alpha   90.00
_cell.angle_beta   90.00
_cell.angle_gamma   90.00
#
_symmetry.space_group_name_H-M   'P 1'
#
loop_
_entity.id
_entity.type
_entity.pdbx_description
1 polymer ?
#
loop_
_entity_poly.entity_id
_entity_poly.type
_entity_poly.pdbx_seq_one_letter_code
_entity_poly.pdbx_strand_id
1 'polypeptide(L)'
;MYYVVLRKRKLLSGLLALVLTAAALTALFATDAHAVFYGSNLKKLPIYSVETEEKKLSISFDCAWGVDYTDKLLSAMAKEGVRCTFFTVEFWAEKYPEYLKKISDAGHEI
;
A
#
# COMPACT_ATOMS: atom_id res chain seq x y z
N MET A 1 29.41 -29.01 55.48
CA MET A 1 28.28 -28.08 55.20
C MET A 1 28.84 -26.68 55.08
N TYR A 2 28.89 -26.11 53.88
CA TYR A 2 29.53 -24.83 53.62
C TYR A 2 28.47 -23.72 53.67
N TYR A 3 28.61 -22.74 54.58
CA TYR A 3 27.74 -21.58 54.68
C TYR A 3 28.37 -20.41 53.92
N VAL A 4 27.71 -19.94 52.92
CA VAL A 4 28.11 -18.71 52.20
C VAL A 4 27.41 -17.51 52.82
N VAL A 5 28.16 -16.74 53.61
CA VAL A 5 27.65 -15.47 54.18
C VAL A 5 27.82 -14.36 53.13
N LEU A 6 26.78 -14.10 52.38
CA LEU A 6 26.76 -12.99 51.44
C LEU A 6 26.48 -11.67 52.19
N ARG A 7 27.45 -10.72 52.16
CA ARG A 7 27.23 -9.37 52.69
C ARG A 7 26.11 -8.69 51.90
N LYS A 8 25.14 -8.08 52.58
CA LYS A 8 24.00 -7.35 51.96
C LYS A 8 24.40 -6.45 50.79
N ARG A 9 25.57 -5.75 50.90
CA ARG A 9 26.12 -4.90 49.83
C ARG A 9 26.46 -5.70 48.54
N LYS A 10 27.02 -6.92 48.68
CA LYS A 10 27.35 -7.77 47.53
C LYS A 10 26.09 -8.35 46.86
N LEU A 11 25.06 -8.66 47.64
CA LEU A 11 23.76 -9.07 47.12
C LEU A 11 23.09 -7.92 46.34
N LEU A 12 23.12 -6.70 46.91
CA LEU A 12 22.54 -5.53 46.26
C LEU A 12 23.25 -5.18 44.96
N SER A 13 24.59 -5.23 44.92
CA SER A 13 25.37 -4.99 43.70
C SER A 13 25.16 -6.08 42.65
N GLY A 14 24.98 -7.32 43.05
CA GLY A 14 24.65 -8.42 42.12
C GLY A 14 23.27 -8.26 41.53
N LEU A 15 22.28 -7.86 42.33
CA LEU A 15 20.93 -7.59 41.85
C LEU A 15 20.89 -6.39 40.87
N LEU A 16 21.62 -5.31 41.20
CA LEU A 16 21.73 -4.13 40.33
C LEU A 16 22.38 -4.51 38.99
N ALA A 17 23.45 -5.28 39.00
CA ALA A 17 24.12 -5.76 37.79
C ALA A 17 23.16 -6.60 36.91
N LEU A 18 22.37 -7.48 37.54
CA LEU A 18 21.39 -8.33 36.85
C LEU A 18 20.29 -7.48 36.20
N VAL A 19 19.79 -6.47 36.88
CA VAL A 19 18.77 -5.54 36.34
C VAL A 19 19.32 -4.73 35.17
N LEU A 20 20.56 -4.21 35.28
CA LEU A 20 21.20 -3.47 34.22
C LEU A 20 21.48 -4.33 32.98
N THR A 21 21.89 -5.59 33.15
CA THR A 21 22.09 -6.49 32.01
C THR A 21 20.77 -6.88 31.37
N ALA A 22 19.72 -7.12 32.14
CA ALA A 22 18.38 -7.38 31.59
C ALA A 22 17.83 -6.16 30.82
N ALA A 23 18.02 -4.96 31.36
CA ALA A 23 17.61 -3.72 30.68
C ALA A 23 18.40 -3.47 29.38
N ALA A 24 19.70 -3.76 29.37
CA ALA A 24 20.53 -3.66 28.17
C ALA A 24 20.10 -4.68 27.09
N LEU A 25 19.80 -5.90 27.48
CA LEU A 25 19.30 -6.94 26.57
C LEU A 25 17.93 -6.56 26.00
N THR A 26 17.00 -6.08 26.82
CA THR A 26 15.68 -5.64 26.33
C THR A 26 15.79 -4.45 25.40
N ALA A 27 16.72 -3.51 25.64
CA ALA A 27 16.96 -2.38 24.74
C ALA A 27 17.51 -2.82 23.38
N LEU A 28 18.42 -3.80 23.36
CA LEU A 28 18.96 -4.37 22.11
C LEU A 28 17.88 -5.07 21.27
N PHE A 29 16.99 -5.83 21.91
CA PHE A 29 15.90 -6.51 21.19
C PHE A 29 14.74 -5.58 20.85
N ALA A 30 14.51 -4.49 21.62
CA ALA A 30 13.45 -3.52 21.33
C ALA A 30 13.75 -2.66 20.10
N THR A 31 15.04 -2.40 19.79
CA THR A 31 15.40 -1.64 18.59
C THR A 31 15.01 -2.36 17.31
N ASP A 32 15.12 -3.69 17.26
CA ASP A 32 14.71 -4.48 16.11
C ASP A 32 13.20 -4.58 15.96
N ALA A 33 12.46 -4.63 17.08
CA ALA A 33 11.00 -4.67 17.04
C ALA A 33 10.40 -3.34 16.48
N HIS A 34 10.99 -2.20 16.83
CA HIS A 34 10.58 -0.91 16.25
C HIS A 34 10.93 -0.81 14.76
N ALA A 35 12.05 -1.36 14.32
CA ALA A 35 12.43 -1.40 12.91
C ALA A 35 11.45 -2.22 12.07
N VAL A 36 10.91 -3.32 12.61
CA VAL A 36 9.90 -4.15 11.90
C VAL A 36 8.57 -3.41 11.74
N PHE A 37 8.15 -2.58 12.70
CA PHE A 37 6.90 -1.82 12.61
C PHE A 37 7.01 -0.51 11.84
N TYR A 38 8.17 0.18 11.90
CA TYR A 38 8.39 1.45 11.19
C TYR A 38 9.14 1.31 9.87
N GLY A 39 9.88 0.21 9.69
CA GLY A 39 10.62 -0.09 8.44
C GLY A 39 9.79 -0.87 7.41
N SER A 40 8.52 -1.18 7.69
CA SER A 40 7.63 -1.57 6.62
C SER A 40 7.56 -0.37 5.68
N ASN A 41 8.27 -0.46 4.55
CA ASN A 41 8.00 0.38 3.40
C ASN A 41 6.51 0.68 3.43
N LEU A 42 6.15 1.95 3.61
CA LEU A 42 4.80 2.40 3.36
C LEU A 42 4.54 1.98 1.91
N LYS A 43 4.08 0.74 1.72
CA LYS A 43 3.59 0.31 0.43
C LYS A 43 2.59 1.38 0.10
N LYS A 44 2.87 2.13 -0.96
CA LYS A 44 1.93 3.12 -1.47
C LYS A 44 0.65 2.35 -1.72
N LEU A 45 -0.27 2.41 -0.76
CA LEU A 45 -1.55 1.76 -0.90
C LEU A 45 -2.28 2.47 -2.05
N PRO A 46 -2.99 1.74 -2.88
CA PRO A 46 -3.85 2.35 -3.88
C PRO A 46 -4.84 3.28 -3.21
N ILE A 47 -5.18 4.36 -3.89
CA ILE A 47 -6.24 5.26 -3.44
C ILE A 47 -7.57 4.56 -3.73
N TYR A 48 -8.28 4.13 -2.66
CA TYR A 48 -9.58 3.45 -2.79
C TYR A 48 -10.75 4.42 -2.75
N SER A 49 -10.56 5.57 -2.12
CA SER A 49 -11.59 6.60 -2.00
C SER A 49 -10.95 7.96 -1.80
N VAL A 50 -11.65 9.00 -2.22
CA VAL A 50 -11.29 10.39 -1.97
C VAL A 50 -12.38 10.99 -1.10
N GLU A 51 -11.96 11.63 0.01
CA GLU A 51 -12.89 12.35 0.88
C GLU A 51 -13.36 13.62 0.14
N THR A 52 -14.67 13.69 -0.10
CA THR A 52 -15.30 14.84 -0.78
C THR A 52 -16.75 14.96 -0.33
N GLU A 53 -17.22 16.18 -0.18
CA GLU A 53 -18.64 16.49 0.08
C GLU A 53 -19.46 16.52 -1.24
N GLU A 54 -18.79 16.52 -2.38
CA GLU A 54 -19.44 16.53 -3.67
C GLU A 54 -19.90 15.13 -4.08
N LYS A 55 -21.08 15.03 -4.66
CA LYS A 55 -21.62 13.78 -5.22
C LYS A 55 -20.91 13.46 -6.54
N LYS A 56 -19.69 12.93 -6.45
CA LYS A 56 -18.87 12.53 -7.59
C LYS A 56 -18.56 11.03 -7.51
N LEU A 57 -18.43 10.41 -8.66
CA LEU A 57 -17.94 9.04 -8.81
C LEU A 57 -16.93 8.99 -9.95
N SER A 58 -16.00 8.03 -9.86
CA SER A 58 -15.07 7.71 -10.93
C SER A 58 -15.48 6.40 -11.56
N ILE A 59 -15.46 6.35 -12.89
CA ILE A 59 -15.76 5.12 -13.66
C ILE A 59 -14.49 4.71 -14.39
N SER A 60 -14.19 3.41 -14.34
CA SER A 60 -13.11 2.82 -15.12
C SER A 60 -13.59 1.57 -15.85
N PHE A 61 -12.92 1.24 -16.95
CA PHE A 61 -13.18 0.06 -17.75
C PHE A 61 -11.89 -0.72 -17.99
N ASP A 62 -11.94 -2.03 -17.75
CA ASP A 62 -10.83 -2.93 -18.03
C ASP A 62 -10.99 -3.52 -19.45
N CYS A 63 -10.03 -3.22 -20.33
CA CYS A 63 -10.00 -3.65 -21.71
C CYS A 63 -9.02 -4.82 -21.89
N ALA A 64 -9.56 -6.04 -21.93
CA ALA A 64 -8.75 -7.25 -22.01
C ALA A 64 -9.18 -8.21 -23.13
N TRP A 65 -10.42 -8.16 -23.64
CA TRP A 65 -10.93 -9.20 -24.54
C TRP A 65 -11.20 -8.71 -25.96
N GLY A 66 -12.27 -8.02 -26.19
CA GLY A 66 -12.68 -7.58 -27.51
C GLY A 66 -13.01 -6.08 -27.55
N VAL A 67 -13.49 -5.61 -28.69
CA VAL A 67 -13.85 -4.22 -28.95
C VAL A 67 -15.32 -4.02 -29.31
N ASP A 68 -16.12 -5.10 -29.31
CA ASP A 68 -17.48 -5.13 -29.86
C ASP A 68 -18.42 -4.07 -29.26
N TYR A 69 -18.16 -3.65 -28.04
CA TYR A 69 -18.96 -2.66 -27.33
C TYR A 69 -18.28 -1.32 -27.18
N THR A 70 -17.01 -1.18 -27.56
CA THR A 70 -16.22 0.04 -27.31
C THR A 70 -16.83 1.25 -27.98
N ASP A 71 -17.22 1.16 -29.27
CA ASP A 71 -17.83 2.27 -30.00
C ASP A 71 -19.18 2.69 -29.38
N LYS A 72 -19.98 1.72 -28.93
CA LYS A 72 -21.26 2.00 -28.24
C LYS A 72 -21.04 2.70 -26.90
N LEU A 73 -20.03 2.25 -26.16
CA LEU A 73 -19.65 2.82 -24.87
C LEU A 73 -19.17 4.26 -25.01
N LEU A 74 -18.25 4.51 -25.96
CA LEU A 74 -17.76 5.86 -26.27
C LEU A 74 -18.91 6.81 -26.68
N SER A 75 -19.84 6.31 -27.52
CA SER A 75 -21.00 7.10 -27.94
C SER A 75 -21.93 7.42 -26.76
N ALA A 76 -22.17 6.48 -25.86
CA ALA A 76 -23.00 6.70 -24.67
C ALA A 76 -22.36 7.74 -23.73
N MET A 77 -21.05 7.63 -23.49
CA MET A 77 -20.33 8.57 -22.64
C MET A 77 -20.27 9.97 -23.25
N ALA A 78 -20.07 10.08 -24.56
CA ALA A 78 -20.09 11.36 -25.27
C ALA A 78 -21.47 12.03 -25.15
N LYS A 79 -22.56 11.26 -25.25
CA LYS A 79 -23.93 11.77 -25.10
C LYS A 79 -24.17 12.34 -23.70
N GLU A 80 -23.66 11.72 -22.68
CA GLU A 80 -23.83 12.13 -21.28
C GLU A 80 -22.73 13.10 -20.81
N GLY A 81 -21.74 13.42 -21.66
CA GLY A 81 -20.61 14.30 -21.31
C GLY A 81 -19.68 13.71 -20.24
N VAL A 82 -19.63 12.38 -20.14
CA VAL A 82 -18.86 11.68 -19.12
C VAL A 82 -17.47 11.31 -19.64
N ARG A 83 -16.47 11.46 -18.80
CA ARG A 83 -15.11 10.98 -19.03
C ARG A 83 -14.76 9.89 -18.02
N CYS A 84 -13.93 8.94 -18.44
CA CYS A 84 -13.52 7.81 -17.60
C CYS A 84 -12.10 7.39 -17.95
N THR A 85 -11.57 6.42 -17.19
CA THR A 85 -10.26 5.81 -17.39
C THR A 85 -10.43 4.42 -17.98
N PHE A 86 -9.64 4.10 -19.01
CA PHE A 86 -9.58 2.76 -19.61
C PHE A 86 -8.26 2.09 -19.22
N PHE A 87 -8.33 1.01 -18.47
CA PHE A 87 -7.18 0.18 -18.18
C PHE A 87 -7.03 -0.88 -19.27
N THR A 88 -5.99 -0.75 -20.09
CA THR A 88 -5.75 -1.64 -21.21
C THR A 88 -4.60 -2.59 -20.92
N VAL A 89 -4.76 -3.87 -21.22
CA VAL A 89 -3.65 -4.81 -21.18
C VAL A 89 -2.85 -4.75 -22.48
N GLU A 90 -1.56 -5.05 -22.41
CA GLU A 90 -0.60 -4.92 -23.52
C GLU A 90 -1.12 -5.59 -24.81
N PHE A 91 -1.50 -6.86 -24.75
CA PHE A 91 -1.97 -7.58 -25.94
C PHE A 91 -3.23 -6.98 -26.58
N TRP A 92 -4.11 -6.35 -25.79
CA TRP A 92 -5.27 -5.64 -26.32
C TRP A 92 -4.86 -4.35 -27.02
N ALA A 93 -3.93 -3.62 -26.43
CA ALA A 93 -3.39 -2.38 -26.99
C ALA A 93 -2.67 -2.64 -28.32
N GLU A 94 -1.88 -3.71 -28.41
CA GLU A 94 -1.20 -4.13 -29.65
C GLU A 94 -2.17 -4.60 -30.72
N LYS A 95 -3.23 -5.30 -30.33
CA LYS A 95 -4.20 -5.86 -31.28
C LYS A 95 -5.18 -4.82 -31.82
N TYR A 96 -5.48 -3.77 -31.04
CA TYR A 96 -6.50 -2.77 -31.37
C TYR A 96 -5.99 -1.32 -31.21
N PRO A 97 -4.89 -0.94 -31.84
CA PRO A 97 -4.29 0.39 -31.68
C PRO A 97 -5.23 1.52 -32.12
N GLU A 98 -6.11 1.26 -33.08
CA GLU A 98 -7.11 2.21 -33.54
C GLU A 98 -8.15 2.55 -32.45
N TYR A 99 -8.45 1.60 -31.56
CA TYR A 99 -9.35 1.85 -30.43
C TYR A 99 -8.67 2.63 -29.32
N LEU A 100 -7.36 2.43 -29.06
CA LEU A 100 -6.60 3.32 -28.18
C LEU A 100 -6.71 4.78 -28.66
N LYS A 101 -6.52 4.99 -29.98
CA LYS A 101 -6.65 6.32 -30.56
C LYS A 101 -8.06 6.88 -30.39
N LYS A 102 -9.12 6.11 -30.69
CA LYS A 102 -10.50 6.53 -30.49
C LYS A 102 -10.82 6.93 -29.06
N ILE A 103 -10.35 6.14 -28.06
CA ILE A 103 -10.54 6.41 -26.64
C ILE A 103 -9.85 7.74 -26.26
N SER A 104 -8.61 7.91 -26.68
CA SER A 104 -7.83 9.12 -26.42
C SER A 104 -8.43 10.35 -27.10
N ASP A 105 -8.82 10.24 -28.40
CA ASP A 105 -9.45 11.34 -29.17
C ASP A 105 -10.79 11.76 -28.55
N ALA A 106 -11.52 10.83 -27.91
CA ALA A 106 -12.74 11.11 -27.18
C ALA A 106 -12.50 11.79 -25.81
N GLY A 107 -11.24 11.99 -25.43
CA GLY A 107 -10.84 12.69 -24.21
C GLY A 107 -10.91 11.83 -22.94
N HIS A 108 -10.89 10.52 -23.09
CA HIS A 108 -10.75 9.58 -21.98
C HIS A 108 -9.28 9.34 -21.64
N GLU A 109 -9.02 8.91 -20.39
CA GLU A 109 -7.70 8.51 -19.91
C GLU A 109 -7.43 7.03 -20.28
N ILE A 110 -6.17 6.68 -20.59
CA ILE A 110 -5.70 5.32 -20.86
C ILE A 110 -4.52 5.01 -19.91
#